data_09dbf2e2903320d85a614106e10a851a
#
_entry.id   09dbf2e2903320d85a614106e10a851a
#
_cell.length_a   1.000
_cell.length_b   1.000
_cell.length_c   1.000
_cell.angle_alpha   90.00
_cell.angle_beta   90.00
_cell.angle_gamma   90.00
#
_symmetry.space_group_name_H-M   'P 1'
#
loop_
_entity.id
_entity.type
_entity.pdbx_description
1 polymer ?
#
loop_
_entity_poly.entity_id
_entity_poly.type
_entity_poly.pdbx_seq_one_letter_code
_entity_poly.pdbx_strand_id
1 'polypeptide(L)'
;MQTPDIMCAVEVQSVNLTPTKRPVPVPKTGQVLIKVMTAGVNRPDVMQRMGLYPPPPGASDIPGLEIAGIVVAIGDIPSTLAIGDKVCALVTGGGYAEYCLASASLCLPIPENLSFIEAAGVPETFFTVWSNVFDRGQLQQGETLLVHGGGSGIGTTAIQLAKAFGANIIVTSGTAAKCQFCLELGANAAINYHEQDFVAEIAKLTDNKGVNVILDMIGGDYFLRNIQCLAHDGRLVQIAVQQSAKSDINLWTMMQKRLTITGSTLRTRDDNFKADIASKLLKHVWPLLISGRIKPIIHSTFALNDAAQAHKLMESSQHIGKIILMVAT
;
A
#
# COMPACT_ATOMS: atom_id res chain seq x y z
N MET A 1 -6.04 12.33 28.78
CA MET A 1 -6.24 13.65 28.17
C MET A 1 -7.66 13.72 27.68
N GLN A 2 -8.36 14.83 27.93
CA GLN A 2 -9.72 15.02 27.41
C GLN A 2 -9.62 15.29 25.89
N THR A 3 -10.35 14.55 25.08
CA THR A 3 -10.45 14.76 23.64
C THR A 3 -11.17 16.08 23.37
N PRO A 4 -10.70 16.95 22.45
CA PRO A 4 -11.41 18.17 22.11
C PRO A 4 -12.68 17.84 21.29
N ASP A 5 -13.64 18.78 21.27
CA ASP A 5 -14.87 18.61 20.47
C ASP A 5 -14.62 18.79 18.97
N ILE A 6 -13.61 19.61 18.60
CA ILE A 6 -13.28 20.00 17.23
C ILE A 6 -11.82 19.69 16.93
N MET A 7 -11.55 19.21 15.73
CA MET A 7 -10.23 18.89 15.21
C MET A 7 -9.93 19.61 13.90
N CYS A 8 -8.64 19.77 13.58
CA CYS A 8 -8.20 20.10 12.23
C CYS A 8 -8.22 18.86 11.34
N ALA A 9 -8.65 19.05 10.09
CA ALA A 9 -8.64 18.04 9.06
C ALA A 9 -8.35 18.68 7.70
N VAL A 10 -8.00 17.86 6.71
CA VAL A 10 -7.90 18.27 5.31
C VAL A 10 -8.95 17.49 4.53
N GLU A 11 -9.88 18.22 3.91
CA GLU A 11 -10.96 17.64 3.12
C GLU A 11 -10.84 17.96 1.63
N VAL A 12 -11.61 17.25 0.82
CA VAL A 12 -11.71 17.50 -0.62
C VAL A 12 -12.84 18.49 -0.88
N GLN A 13 -12.49 19.67 -1.38
CA GLN A 13 -13.44 20.66 -1.87
C GLN A 13 -13.25 20.85 -3.37
N SER A 14 -14.22 20.40 -4.17
CA SER A 14 -14.10 20.23 -5.63
C SER A 14 -12.94 19.25 -5.95
N VAL A 15 -11.79 19.72 -6.37
CA VAL A 15 -10.59 18.88 -6.62
C VAL A 15 -9.39 19.32 -5.77
N ASN A 16 -9.64 20.20 -4.80
CA ASN A 16 -8.59 20.76 -3.94
C ASN A 16 -8.61 20.12 -2.56
N LEU A 17 -7.46 20.06 -1.93
CA LEU A 17 -7.31 19.70 -0.52
C LEU A 17 -7.31 20.99 0.31
N THR A 18 -8.30 21.11 1.18
CA THR A 18 -8.53 22.34 1.97
C THR A 18 -8.50 22.01 3.46
N PRO A 19 -7.63 22.69 4.25
CA PRO A 19 -7.69 22.60 5.70
C PRO A 19 -9.04 23.10 6.23
N THR A 20 -9.62 22.36 7.17
CA THR A 20 -10.95 22.63 7.73
C THR A 20 -11.03 22.26 9.21
N LYS A 21 -12.14 22.65 9.84
CA LYS A 21 -12.51 22.22 11.20
C LYS A 21 -13.65 21.21 11.12
N ARG A 22 -13.50 20.08 11.80
CA ARG A 22 -14.50 19.00 11.84
C ARG A 22 -14.75 18.56 13.28
N PRO A 23 -15.93 18.08 13.63
CA PRO A 23 -16.15 17.44 14.92
C PRO A 23 -15.22 16.24 15.08
N VAL A 24 -14.70 16.02 16.29
CA VAL A 24 -13.98 14.79 16.60
C VAL A 24 -14.98 13.64 16.62
N PRO A 25 -14.74 12.55 15.86
CA PRO A 25 -15.68 11.45 15.81
C PRO A 25 -15.65 10.61 17.10
N VAL A 26 -16.80 10.01 17.44
CA VAL A 26 -16.95 9.16 18.61
C VAL A 26 -16.85 7.68 18.21
N PRO A 27 -15.98 6.88 18.86
CA PRO A 27 -15.82 5.46 18.51
C PRO A 27 -17.09 4.67 18.92
N LYS A 28 -17.57 3.87 17.98
CA LYS A 28 -18.65 2.90 18.18
C LYS A 28 -18.08 1.55 18.59
N THR A 29 -18.97 0.60 18.83
CA THR A 29 -18.64 -0.82 19.04
C THR A 29 -17.63 -1.30 17.97
N GLY A 30 -16.45 -1.84 18.38
CA GLY A 30 -15.38 -2.32 17.50
C GLY A 30 -14.38 -1.28 17.04
N GLN A 31 -14.58 -0.05 17.40
CA GLN A 31 -13.74 1.04 16.97
C GLN A 31 -12.92 1.61 18.11
N VAL A 32 -11.79 2.17 17.76
CA VAL A 32 -10.98 3.03 18.62
C VAL A 32 -10.83 4.40 17.98
N LEU A 33 -10.68 5.43 18.81
CA LEU A 33 -10.29 6.77 18.38
C LEU A 33 -8.78 6.89 18.56
N ILE A 34 -8.09 7.25 17.49
CA ILE A 34 -6.64 7.44 17.47
C ILE A 34 -6.35 8.94 17.31
N LYS A 35 -5.53 9.49 18.23
CA LYS A 35 -4.86 10.77 18.00
C LYS A 35 -3.77 10.53 16.98
N VAL A 36 -3.97 11.05 15.77
CA VAL A 36 -3.07 10.84 14.64
C VAL A 36 -1.80 11.66 14.81
N MET A 37 -0.66 11.01 14.79
CA MET A 37 0.64 11.64 14.76
C MET A 37 1.10 11.86 13.33
N THR A 38 0.89 10.85 12.49
CA THR A 38 1.29 10.83 11.08
C THR A 38 0.31 10.03 10.24
N ALA A 39 0.17 10.38 8.96
CA ALA A 39 -0.67 9.69 7.99
C ALA A 39 0.10 9.43 6.68
N GLY A 40 -0.04 8.25 6.09
CA GLY A 40 0.56 7.93 4.80
C GLY A 40 -0.26 8.48 3.64
N VAL A 41 0.42 8.95 2.59
CA VAL A 41 -0.20 9.36 1.33
C VAL A 41 -0.16 8.21 0.34
N ASN A 42 -1.29 7.96 -0.31
CA ASN A 42 -1.46 6.85 -1.25
C ASN A 42 -2.13 7.31 -2.56
N ARG A 43 -1.92 6.55 -3.63
CA ARG A 43 -2.56 6.86 -4.93
C ARG A 43 -4.09 6.91 -4.84
N PRO A 44 -4.79 6.04 -4.08
CA PRO A 44 -6.22 6.15 -3.86
C PRO A 44 -6.68 7.47 -3.24
N ASP A 45 -5.87 8.13 -2.41
CA ASP A 45 -6.20 9.45 -1.84
C ASP A 45 -6.24 10.53 -2.94
N VAL A 46 -5.28 10.47 -3.87
CA VAL A 46 -5.26 11.32 -5.06
C VAL A 46 -6.49 11.03 -5.94
N MET A 47 -6.82 9.77 -6.16
CA MET A 47 -8.01 9.37 -6.93
C MET A 47 -9.31 9.79 -6.25
N GLN A 48 -9.39 9.73 -4.91
CA GLN A 48 -10.53 10.27 -4.14
C GLN A 48 -10.67 11.78 -4.36
N ARG A 49 -9.57 12.53 -4.27
CA ARG A 49 -9.55 13.97 -4.55
C ARG A 49 -10.07 14.30 -5.96
N MET A 50 -9.73 13.48 -6.94
CA MET A 50 -10.18 13.61 -8.34
C MET A 50 -11.61 13.11 -8.58
N GLY A 51 -12.31 12.55 -7.58
CA GLY A 51 -13.63 11.97 -7.73
C GLY A 51 -13.65 10.60 -8.42
N LEU A 52 -12.49 9.99 -8.65
CA LEU A 52 -12.35 8.71 -9.37
C LEU A 52 -12.42 7.48 -8.44
N TYR A 53 -12.28 7.69 -7.13
CA TYR A 53 -12.32 6.61 -6.13
C TYR A 53 -13.03 7.09 -4.86
N PRO A 54 -14.37 7.24 -4.90
CA PRO A 54 -15.14 7.75 -3.76
C PRO A 54 -15.04 6.83 -2.54
N PRO A 55 -15.17 7.38 -1.32
CA PRO A 55 -15.25 6.57 -0.12
C PRO A 55 -16.48 5.66 -0.17
N PRO A 56 -16.39 4.43 0.33
CA PRO A 56 -17.54 3.55 0.43
C PRO A 56 -18.58 4.12 1.41
N PRO A 57 -19.86 3.70 1.29
CA PRO A 57 -20.92 4.15 2.19
C PRO A 57 -20.56 3.96 3.66
N GLY A 58 -20.76 5.02 4.46
CA GLY A 58 -20.46 5.02 5.90
C GLY A 58 -18.99 5.28 6.27
N ALA A 59 -18.08 5.34 5.32
CA ALA A 59 -16.72 5.77 5.57
C ALA A 59 -16.58 7.30 5.64
N SER A 60 -15.50 7.78 6.26
CA SER A 60 -15.18 9.21 6.28
C SER A 60 -14.95 9.74 4.86
N ASP A 61 -15.45 10.93 4.60
CA ASP A 61 -15.20 11.71 3.38
C ASP A 61 -13.81 12.36 3.37
N ILE A 62 -13.18 12.49 4.55
CA ILE A 62 -11.80 12.93 4.71
C ILE A 62 -10.87 11.88 4.11
N PRO A 63 -9.89 12.23 3.25
CA PRO A 63 -8.91 11.28 2.71
C PRO A 63 -8.01 10.67 3.77
N GLY A 64 -7.16 9.74 3.35
CA GLY A 64 -6.15 9.07 4.17
C GLY A 64 -6.57 7.68 4.59
N LEU A 65 -5.83 6.68 4.08
CA LEU A 65 -6.14 5.26 4.23
C LEU A 65 -5.26 4.55 5.26
N GLU A 66 -4.26 5.23 5.80
CA GLU A 66 -3.37 4.69 6.83
C GLU A 66 -2.86 5.78 7.76
N ILE A 67 -2.69 5.43 9.01
CA ILE A 67 -2.25 6.34 10.07
C ILE A 67 -1.29 5.64 11.03
N ALA A 68 -0.53 6.44 11.78
CA ALA A 68 0.11 6.02 13.01
C ALA A 68 -0.17 7.06 14.12
N GLY A 69 -0.43 6.59 15.33
CA GLY A 69 -0.82 7.47 16.41
C GLY A 69 -1.03 6.75 17.74
N ILE A 70 -1.76 7.40 18.62
CA ILE A 70 -2.00 6.96 20.01
C ILE A 70 -3.49 6.75 20.21
N VAL A 71 -3.88 5.61 20.76
CA VAL A 71 -5.28 5.33 21.14
C VAL A 71 -5.69 6.26 22.29
N VAL A 72 -6.76 7.03 22.09
CA VAL A 72 -7.25 8.01 23.07
C VAL A 72 -8.67 7.72 23.58
N ALA A 73 -9.45 6.91 22.85
CA ALA A 73 -10.74 6.41 23.32
C ALA A 73 -11.03 5.05 22.65
N ILE A 74 -11.83 4.24 23.32
CA ILE A 74 -12.23 2.89 22.90
C ILE A 74 -13.74 2.80 23.00
N GLY A 75 -14.39 2.31 21.93
CA GLY A 75 -15.83 2.02 21.97
C GLY A 75 -16.15 0.75 22.77
N ASP A 76 -17.44 0.47 22.92
CA ASP A 76 -17.95 -0.62 23.78
C ASP A 76 -17.59 -2.01 23.24
N ILE A 77 -16.32 -2.46 23.42
CA ILE A 77 -15.95 -3.88 23.21
C ILE A 77 -14.75 -4.27 24.05
N PRO A 78 -14.65 -5.59 24.40
CA PRO A 78 -13.40 -6.18 24.85
C PRO A 78 -12.35 -6.00 23.74
N SER A 79 -11.47 -5.03 23.89
CA SER A 79 -10.33 -4.80 23.03
C SER A 79 -9.07 -5.24 23.75
N THR A 80 -8.12 -5.81 23.04
CA THR A 80 -6.76 -6.02 23.54
C THR A 80 -5.97 -4.72 23.61
N LEU A 81 -6.53 -3.63 23.00
CA LEU A 81 -5.94 -2.30 23.00
C LEU A 81 -6.31 -1.51 24.25
N ALA A 82 -5.38 -0.72 24.75
CA ALA A 82 -5.55 0.20 25.87
C ALA A 82 -5.38 1.66 25.40
N ILE A 83 -5.99 2.59 26.15
CA ILE A 83 -5.73 4.02 25.98
C ILE A 83 -4.24 4.27 26.25
N GLY A 84 -3.57 4.97 25.34
CA GLY A 84 -2.13 5.21 25.37
C GLY A 84 -1.32 4.30 24.46
N ASP A 85 -1.90 3.23 23.92
CA ASP A 85 -1.20 2.34 22.98
C ASP A 85 -0.79 3.09 21.72
N LYS A 86 0.45 2.85 21.28
CA LYS A 86 0.98 3.34 20.02
C LYS A 86 0.67 2.33 18.92
N VAL A 87 -0.12 2.73 17.94
CA VAL A 87 -0.58 1.86 16.86
C VAL A 87 -0.41 2.49 15.49
N CYS A 88 -0.23 1.66 14.48
CA CYS A 88 -0.52 2.01 13.11
C CYS A 88 -1.76 1.24 12.64
N ALA A 89 -2.56 1.85 11.77
CA ALA A 89 -3.84 1.28 11.39
C ALA A 89 -4.15 1.50 9.90
N LEU A 90 -4.72 0.46 9.26
CA LEU A 90 -5.39 0.60 7.98
C LEU A 90 -6.79 1.14 8.24
N VAL A 91 -7.12 2.27 7.60
CA VAL A 91 -8.44 2.92 7.75
C VAL A 91 -9.13 3.08 6.40
N THR A 92 -10.44 3.26 6.41
CA THR A 92 -11.23 3.37 5.18
C THR A 92 -11.37 4.82 4.70
N GLY A 93 -10.81 5.75 5.45
CA GLY A 93 -10.78 7.21 5.28
C GLY A 93 -10.57 7.88 6.63
N GLY A 94 -10.38 9.20 6.64
CA GLY A 94 -10.22 9.98 7.87
C GLY A 94 -8.79 10.21 8.32
N GLY A 95 -7.79 9.65 7.63
CA GLY A 95 -6.39 9.74 8.06
C GLY A 95 -5.81 11.16 7.98
N TYR A 96 -6.36 12.03 7.15
CA TYR A 96 -5.90 13.43 7.04
C TYR A 96 -6.58 14.32 8.08
N ALA A 97 -6.56 13.92 9.34
CA ALA A 97 -7.14 14.64 10.45
C ALA A 97 -6.37 14.38 11.75
N GLU A 98 -6.53 15.25 12.75
CA GLU A 98 -5.89 15.11 14.07
C GLU A 98 -6.41 13.88 14.85
N TYR A 99 -7.64 13.44 14.56
CA TYR A 99 -8.24 12.26 15.16
C TYR A 99 -8.93 11.42 14.09
N CYS A 100 -8.75 10.11 14.16
CA CYS A 100 -9.32 9.18 13.20
C CYS A 100 -9.90 7.95 13.92
N LEU A 101 -11.06 7.48 13.44
CA LEU A 101 -11.60 6.18 13.86
C LEU A 101 -10.90 5.06 13.10
N ALA A 102 -10.58 4.00 13.82
CA ALA A 102 -10.08 2.76 13.24
C ALA A 102 -10.85 1.56 13.83
N SER A 103 -11.03 0.51 13.05
CA SER A 103 -11.43 -0.78 13.60
C SER A 103 -10.32 -1.31 14.51
N ALA A 104 -10.66 -1.73 15.71
CA ALA A 104 -9.69 -2.24 16.68
C ALA A 104 -8.90 -3.43 16.12
N SER A 105 -9.52 -4.26 15.30
CA SER A 105 -8.91 -5.41 14.63
C SER A 105 -7.88 -5.04 13.54
N LEU A 106 -7.86 -3.78 13.10
CA LEU A 106 -6.94 -3.27 12.08
C LEU A 106 -5.84 -2.37 12.65
N CYS A 107 -5.81 -2.22 13.98
CA CYS A 107 -4.77 -1.53 14.69
C CYS A 107 -3.63 -2.50 15.05
N LEU A 108 -2.44 -2.19 14.59
CA LEU A 108 -1.25 -3.01 14.79
C LEU A 108 -0.28 -2.27 15.73
N PRO A 109 0.31 -2.93 16.73
CA PRO A 109 1.24 -2.28 17.64
C PRO A 109 2.48 -1.80 16.88
N ILE A 110 2.92 -0.58 17.13
CA ILE A 110 4.14 -0.05 16.51
C ILE A 110 5.35 -0.71 17.18
N PRO A 111 6.26 -1.37 16.40
CA PRO A 111 7.53 -1.84 16.93
C PRO A 111 8.34 -0.71 17.55
N GLU A 112 9.02 -0.94 18.66
CA GLU A 112 9.78 0.09 19.41
C GLU A 112 10.87 0.78 18.57
N ASN A 113 11.41 0.07 17.58
CA ASN A 113 12.43 0.57 16.66
C ASN A 113 11.88 1.38 15.49
N LEU A 114 10.55 1.55 15.38
CA LEU A 114 9.94 2.38 14.36
C LEU A 114 9.38 3.68 14.96
N SER A 115 9.68 4.79 14.29
CA SER A 115 9.03 6.08 14.54
C SER A 115 7.58 6.07 14.04
N PHE A 116 6.76 7.03 14.48
CA PHE A 116 5.41 7.23 13.90
C PHE A 116 5.46 7.48 12.39
N ILE A 117 6.50 8.18 11.90
CA ILE A 117 6.69 8.44 10.46
C ILE A 117 6.83 7.12 9.69
N GLU A 118 7.68 6.23 10.15
CA GLU A 118 7.87 4.92 9.52
C GLU A 118 6.63 4.04 9.67
N ALA A 119 6.03 4.03 10.86
CA ALA A 119 4.86 3.23 11.16
C ALA A 119 3.64 3.60 10.28
N ALA A 120 3.45 4.89 9.94
CA ALA A 120 2.37 5.30 9.04
C ALA A 120 2.58 4.87 7.58
N GLY A 121 3.77 4.42 7.21
CA GLY A 121 4.03 3.86 5.88
C GLY A 121 3.80 2.35 5.76
N VAL A 122 3.36 1.69 6.84
CA VAL A 122 3.19 0.23 6.89
C VAL A 122 1.81 -0.23 6.41
N PRO A 123 0.66 0.25 6.94
CA PRO A 123 -0.60 -0.45 6.76
C PRO A 123 -1.01 -0.64 5.31
N GLU A 124 -1.12 0.42 4.52
CA GLU A 124 -1.65 0.34 3.15
C GLU A 124 -0.77 -0.55 2.25
N THR A 125 0.54 -0.42 2.34
CA THR A 125 1.45 -1.14 1.46
C THR A 125 1.64 -2.60 1.87
N PHE A 126 1.76 -2.87 3.17
CA PHE A 126 1.97 -4.24 3.65
C PHE A 126 0.71 -5.08 3.55
N PHE A 127 -0.48 -4.53 3.87
CA PHE A 127 -1.75 -5.22 3.65
C PHE A 127 -1.96 -5.53 2.17
N THR A 128 -1.69 -4.55 1.28
CA THR A 128 -1.84 -4.72 -0.16
C THR A 128 -0.88 -5.78 -0.71
N VAL A 129 0.41 -5.71 -0.36
CA VAL A 129 1.39 -6.68 -0.83
C VAL A 129 1.10 -8.07 -0.28
N TRP A 130 0.80 -8.20 1.02
CA TRP A 130 0.50 -9.50 1.62
C TRP A 130 -0.70 -10.16 0.96
N SER A 131 -1.83 -9.48 0.91
CA SER A 131 -3.07 -10.03 0.36
C SER A 131 -2.99 -10.37 -1.13
N ASN A 132 -2.15 -9.65 -1.89
CA ASN A 132 -2.08 -9.85 -3.33
C ASN A 132 -0.92 -10.74 -3.78
N VAL A 133 0.25 -10.62 -3.15
CA VAL A 133 1.42 -11.43 -3.53
C VAL A 133 1.39 -12.80 -2.85
N PHE A 134 1.07 -12.85 -1.54
CA PHE A 134 1.14 -14.11 -0.78
C PHE A 134 -0.21 -14.82 -0.71
N ASP A 135 -1.30 -14.14 -0.34
CA ASP A 135 -2.61 -14.81 -0.21
C ASP A 135 -3.22 -15.14 -1.58
N ARG A 136 -3.24 -14.19 -2.51
CA ARG A 136 -3.86 -14.32 -3.83
C ARG A 136 -2.92 -14.87 -4.89
N GLY A 137 -1.74 -14.29 -5.01
CA GLY A 137 -0.69 -14.71 -5.94
C GLY A 137 0.03 -15.98 -5.51
N GLN A 138 -0.10 -16.37 -4.24
CA GLN A 138 0.49 -17.60 -3.66
C GLN A 138 1.99 -17.75 -4.00
N LEU A 139 2.72 -16.63 -3.91
CA LEU A 139 4.16 -16.64 -4.16
C LEU A 139 4.87 -17.58 -3.20
N GLN A 140 5.67 -18.51 -3.77
CA GLN A 140 6.42 -19.49 -3.02
C GLN A 140 7.92 -19.16 -3.01
N GLN A 141 8.63 -19.76 -2.05
CA GLN A 141 10.09 -19.71 -2.03
C GLN A 141 10.67 -20.24 -3.34
N GLY A 142 11.66 -19.55 -3.90
CA GLY A 142 12.31 -19.91 -5.17
C GLY A 142 11.57 -19.45 -6.43
N GLU A 143 10.30 -19.06 -6.34
CA GLU A 143 9.58 -18.46 -7.46
C GLU A 143 10.07 -17.05 -7.77
N THR A 144 9.74 -16.54 -8.95
CA THR A 144 10.07 -15.19 -9.40
C THR A 144 8.82 -14.32 -9.46
N LEU A 145 8.86 -13.21 -8.74
CA LEU A 145 7.86 -12.14 -8.74
C LEU A 145 8.30 -11.00 -9.65
N LEU A 146 7.42 -10.54 -10.54
CA LEU A 146 7.56 -9.26 -11.25
C LEU A 146 6.65 -8.22 -10.63
N VAL A 147 7.18 -7.04 -10.32
CA VAL A 147 6.39 -5.91 -9.80
C VAL A 147 6.60 -4.68 -10.69
N HIS A 148 5.51 -4.16 -11.24
CA HIS A 148 5.56 -2.87 -11.93
C HIS A 148 5.56 -1.73 -10.90
N GLY A 149 6.45 -0.73 -11.12
CA GLY A 149 6.60 0.39 -10.19
C GLY A 149 7.44 0.06 -8.95
N GLY A 150 8.62 -0.54 -9.13
CA GLY A 150 9.53 -0.95 -8.05
C GLY A 150 9.88 0.15 -7.04
N GLY A 151 9.97 1.41 -7.48
CA GLY A 151 10.24 2.56 -6.61
C GLY A 151 9.01 3.08 -5.83
N SER A 152 7.80 2.54 -6.03
CA SER A 152 6.62 2.93 -5.26
C SER A 152 6.64 2.35 -3.84
N GLY A 153 5.74 2.82 -2.95
CA GLY A 153 5.56 2.21 -1.64
C GLY A 153 5.21 0.71 -1.72
N ILE A 154 4.38 0.32 -2.69
CA ILE A 154 4.06 -1.09 -2.97
C ILE A 154 5.32 -1.84 -3.43
N GLY A 155 6.07 -1.28 -4.40
CA GLY A 155 7.26 -1.92 -4.95
C GLY A 155 8.36 -2.12 -3.91
N THR A 156 8.66 -1.09 -3.11
CA THR A 156 9.67 -1.19 -2.05
C THR A 156 9.30 -2.19 -0.95
N THR A 157 8.01 -2.30 -0.63
CA THR A 157 7.49 -3.32 0.29
C THR A 157 7.60 -4.72 -0.32
N ALA A 158 7.19 -4.88 -1.59
CA ALA A 158 7.24 -6.17 -2.28
C ALA A 158 8.68 -6.69 -2.43
N ILE A 159 9.66 -5.81 -2.73
CA ILE A 159 11.07 -6.19 -2.82
C ILE A 159 11.53 -6.81 -1.48
N GLN A 160 11.28 -6.13 -0.38
CA GLN A 160 11.75 -6.57 0.92
C GLN A 160 11.06 -7.86 1.38
N LEU A 161 9.73 -7.98 1.18
CA LEU A 161 8.98 -9.17 1.57
C LEU A 161 9.35 -10.37 0.69
N ALA A 162 9.41 -10.24 -0.64
CA ALA A 162 9.80 -11.33 -1.53
C ALA A 162 11.18 -11.88 -1.16
N LYS A 163 12.17 -10.97 -0.96
CA LYS A 163 13.51 -11.35 -0.51
C LYS A 163 13.49 -12.05 0.86
N ALA A 164 12.72 -11.53 1.82
CA ALA A 164 12.65 -12.10 3.17
C ALA A 164 12.05 -13.52 3.18
N PHE A 165 11.13 -13.81 2.26
CA PHE A 165 10.50 -15.11 2.08
C PHE A 165 11.17 -16.00 1.03
N GLY A 166 12.36 -15.63 0.54
CA GLY A 166 13.19 -16.46 -0.32
C GLY A 166 12.73 -16.57 -1.77
N ALA A 167 11.92 -15.64 -2.25
CA ALA A 167 11.55 -15.52 -3.65
C ALA A 167 12.51 -14.58 -4.41
N ASN A 168 12.64 -14.78 -5.72
CA ASN A 168 13.31 -13.83 -6.59
C ASN A 168 12.37 -12.68 -6.94
N ILE A 169 12.91 -11.49 -7.13
CA ILE A 169 12.10 -10.34 -7.52
C ILE A 169 12.74 -9.52 -8.63
N ILE A 170 11.98 -9.28 -9.67
CA ILE A 170 12.30 -8.37 -10.77
C ILE A 170 11.31 -7.21 -10.70
N VAL A 171 11.79 -5.99 -10.91
CA VAL A 171 10.92 -4.81 -10.89
C VAL A 171 11.08 -3.99 -12.15
N THR A 172 10.04 -3.22 -12.51
CA THR A 172 10.18 -2.15 -13.50
C THR A 172 10.14 -0.79 -12.82
N SER A 173 10.94 0.15 -13.30
CA SER A 173 10.97 1.53 -12.80
C SER A 173 11.24 2.52 -13.96
N GLY A 174 10.95 3.81 -13.77
CA GLY A 174 11.01 4.79 -14.86
C GLY A 174 12.33 5.57 -14.96
N THR A 175 13.30 5.33 -14.08
CA THR A 175 14.61 6.01 -14.14
C THR A 175 15.72 5.09 -13.66
N ALA A 176 16.95 5.32 -14.17
CA ALA A 176 18.13 4.58 -13.76
C ALA A 176 18.37 4.68 -12.23
N ALA A 177 18.17 5.86 -11.63
CA ALA A 177 18.31 6.05 -10.18
C ALA A 177 17.32 5.19 -9.38
N LYS A 178 16.07 5.07 -9.82
CA LYS A 178 15.09 4.18 -9.17
C LYS A 178 15.42 2.71 -9.36
N CYS A 179 15.91 2.31 -10.54
CA CYS A 179 16.37 0.95 -10.77
C CYS A 179 17.53 0.61 -9.83
N GLN A 180 18.52 1.49 -9.72
CA GLN A 180 19.66 1.30 -8.83
C GLN A 180 19.21 1.16 -7.36
N PHE A 181 18.30 2.04 -6.90
CA PHE A 181 17.73 1.94 -5.56
C PHE A 181 17.02 0.59 -5.33
N CYS A 182 16.26 0.11 -6.30
CA CYS A 182 15.58 -1.19 -6.18
C CYS A 182 16.56 -2.36 -6.06
N LEU A 183 17.68 -2.32 -6.80
CA LEU A 183 18.76 -3.31 -6.69
C LEU A 183 19.42 -3.27 -5.31
N GLU A 184 19.74 -2.09 -4.80
CA GLU A 184 20.31 -1.90 -3.46
C GLU A 184 19.35 -2.38 -2.36
N LEU A 185 18.04 -2.18 -2.54
CA LEU A 185 17.02 -2.67 -1.62
C LEU A 185 16.90 -4.21 -1.64
N GLY A 186 17.35 -4.84 -2.72
CA GLY A 186 17.44 -6.29 -2.82
C GLY A 186 16.68 -6.95 -3.96
N ALA A 187 16.24 -6.17 -4.95
CA ALA A 187 15.72 -6.74 -6.19
C ALA A 187 16.83 -7.50 -6.95
N ASN A 188 16.49 -8.64 -7.55
CA ASN A 188 17.41 -9.42 -8.38
C ASN A 188 17.71 -8.73 -9.72
N ALA A 189 16.72 -8.00 -10.25
CA ALA A 189 16.88 -7.17 -11.42
C ALA A 189 15.88 -6.00 -11.40
N ALA A 190 16.26 -4.89 -12.04
CA ALA A 190 15.42 -3.71 -12.21
C ALA A 190 15.52 -3.21 -13.64
N ILE A 191 14.38 -3.07 -14.31
CA ILE A 191 14.26 -2.75 -15.73
C ILE A 191 13.77 -1.29 -15.86
N ASN A 192 14.53 -0.45 -16.55
CA ASN A 192 14.08 0.89 -16.90
C ASN A 192 13.14 0.81 -18.11
N TYR A 193 11.82 0.90 -17.88
CA TYR A 193 10.83 0.75 -18.94
C TYR A 193 10.80 1.89 -19.97
N HIS A 194 11.53 2.98 -19.74
CA HIS A 194 11.72 4.02 -20.77
C HIS A 194 12.83 3.71 -21.75
N GLU A 195 13.77 2.84 -21.39
CA GLU A 195 14.96 2.50 -22.18
C GLU A 195 14.94 1.05 -22.67
N GLN A 196 14.18 0.18 -22.01
CA GLN A 196 14.20 -1.26 -22.23
C GLN A 196 12.79 -1.82 -22.41
N ASP A 197 12.64 -2.78 -23.30
CA ASP A 197 11.43 -3.59 -23.38
C ASP A 197 11.44 -4.65 -22.28
N PHE A 198 10.56 -4.49 -21.29
CA PHE A 198 10.54 -5.40 -20.16
C PHE A 198 10.19 -6.85 -20.54
N VAL A 199 9.44 -7.09 -21.63
CA VAL A 199 9.14 -8.44 -22.09
C VAL A 199 10.42 -9.15 -22.57
N ALA A 200 11.22 -8.47 -23.37
CA ALA A 200 12.49 -8.97 -23.86
C ALA A 200 13.49 -9.18 -22.71
N GLU A 201 13.54 -8.24 -21.75
CA GLU A 201 14.44 -8.38 -20.60
C GLU A 201 14.02 -9.53 -19.67
N ILE A 202 12.72 -9.70 -19.40
CA ILE A 202 12.21 -10.85 -18.63
C ILE A 202 12.57 -12.17 -19.31
N ALA A 203 12.41 -12.27 -20.63
CA ALA A 203 12.78 -13.47 -21.37
C ALA A 203 14.27 -13.83 -21.17
N LYS A 204 15.17 -12.82 -21.26
CA LYS A 204 16.62 -13.02 -21.00
C LYS A 204 16.90 -13.43 -19.55
N LEU A 205 16.33 -12.71 -18.59
CA LEU A 205 16.57 -12.92 -17.14
C LEU A 205 16.04 -14.27 -16.63
N THR A 206 15.09 -14.86 -17.34
CA THR A 206 14.44 -16.11 -16.95
C THR A 206 14.72 -17.28 -17.91
N ASP A 207 15.68 -17.18 -18.81
CA ASP A 207 15.96 -18.17 -19.86
C ASP A 207 14.69 -18.59 -20.61
N ASN A 208 13.84 -17.63 -20.96
CA ASN A 208 12.52 -17.79 -21.59
C ASN A 208 11.49 -18.59 -20.76
N LYS A 209 11.74 -18.88 -19.48
CA LYS A 209 10.79 -19.59 -18.61
C LYS A 209 9.65 -18.70 -18.14
N GLY A 210 9.89 -17.38 -18.09
CA GLY A 210 8.96 -16.40 -17.57
C GLY A 210 8.94 -16.32 -16.04
N VAL A 211 8.10 -15.44 -15.50
CA VAL A 211 7.93 -15.20 -14.06
C VAL A 211 6.68 -15.89 -13.52
N ASN A 212 6.70 -16.27 -12.24
CA ASN A 212 5.62 -17.04 -11.64
C ASN A 212 4.44 -16.15 -11.20
N VAL A 213 4.71 -14.97 -10.65
CA VAL A 213 3.70 -14.03 -10.19
C VAL A 213 4.01 -12.65 -10.75
N ILE A 214 2.98 -11.95 -11.19
CA ILE A 214 3.06 -10.53 -11.57
C ILE A 214 2.10 -9.72 -10.69
N LEU A 215 2.62 -8.68 -10.04
CA LEU A 215 1.83 -7.66 -9.37
C LEU A 215 1.75 -6.44 -10.27
N ASP A 216 0.58 -6.15 -10.82
CA ASP A 216 0.36 -5.06 -11.76
C ASP A 216 -0.55 -3.98 -11.18
N MET A 217 -0.10 -2.72 -11.32
CA MET A 217 -0.86 -1.52 -10.99
C MET A 217 -1.09 -0.62 -12.21
N ILE A 218 -0.63 -1.02 -13.39
CA ILE A 218 -0.63 -0.20 -14.60
C ILE A 218 -1.87 -0.48 -15.45
N GLY A 219 -2.13 -1.75 -15.75
CA GLY A 219 -3.22 -2.15 -16.64
C GLY A 219 -2.99 -1.77 -18.10
N GLY A 220 -4.06 -1.63 -18.88
CA GLY A 220 -3.99 -1.25 -20.30
C GLY A 220 -3.07 -2.18 -21.11
N ASP A 221 -2.15 -1.59 -21.87
CA ASP A 221 -1.22 -2.32 -22.73
C ASP A 221 -0.26 -3.23 -21.98
N TYR A 222 -0.02 -2.97 -20.68
CA TYR A 222 0.79 -3.84 -19.85
C TYR A 222 0.18 -5.22 -19.70
N PHE A 223 -1.14 -5.34 -19.73
CA PHE A 223 -1.83 -6.61 -19.51
C PHE A 223 -1.39 -7.69 -20.52
N LEU A 224 -1.41 -7.39 -21.83
CA LEU A 224 -0.97 -8.35 -22.86
C LEU A 224 0.52 -8.70 -22.73
N ARG A 225 1.34 -7.72 -22.42
CA ARG A 225 2.78 -7.88 -22.22
C ARG A 225 3.05 -8.73 -20.97
N ASN A 226 2.27 -8.56 -19.91
CA ASN A 226 2.33 -9.39 -18.71
C ASN A 226 2.01 -10.86 -19.00
N ILE A 227 0.98 -11.13 -19.82
CA ILE A 227 0.64 -12.50 -20.26
C ILE A 227 1.83 -13.16 -20.98
N GLN A 228 2.59 -12.40 -21.76
CA GLN A 228 3.80 -12.92 -22.42
C GLN A 228 4.90 -13.25 -21.41
N CYS A 229 5.08 -12.43 -20.38
CA CYS A 229 6.10 -12.60 -19.33
C CYS A 229 5.83 -13.76 -18.37
N LEU A 230 4.57 -14.20 -18.21
CA LEU A 230 4.23 -15.26 -17.29
C LEU A 230 4.77 -16.63 -17.71
N ALA A 231 5.26 -17.38 -16.75
CA ALA A 231 5.57 -18.81 -16.86
C ALA A 231 4.29 -19.65 -17.01
N HIS A 232 4.44 -20.96 -17.26
CA HIS A 232 3.34 -21.90 -17.10
C HIS A 232 2.83 -21.88 -15.65
N ASP A 233 1.50 -21.98 -15.47
CA ASP A 233 0.81 -21.88 -14.18
C ASP A 233 1.03 -20.52 -13.49
N GLY A 234 1.43 -19.50 -14.27
CA GLY A 234 1.69 -18.14 -13.77
C GLY A 234 0.43 -17.41 -13.31
N ARG A 235 0.60 -16.46 -12.39
CA ARG A 235 -0.47 -15.70 -11.77
C ARG A 235 -0.27 -14.22 -12.00
N LEU A 236 -1.26 -13.55 -12.61
CA LEU A 236 -1.32 -12.09 -12.75
C LEU A 236 -2.30 -11.53 -11.72
N VAL A 237 -1.83 -10.65 -10.86
CA VAL A 237 -2.65 -9.99 -9.83
C VAL A 237 -2.72 -8.49 -10.11
N GLN A 238 -3.89 -8.03 -10.55
CA GLN A 238 -4.16 -6.63 -10.83
C GLN A 238 -4.61 -5.91 -9.55
N ILE A 239 -3.95 -4.81 -9.18
CA ILE A 239 -4.29 -4.03 -7.98
C ILE A 239 -4.67 -2.58 -8.26
N ALA A 240 -4.39 -2.08 -9.45
CA ALA A 240 -4.81 -0.77 -9.95
C ALA A 240 -4.77 -0.74 -11.48
N VAL A 241 -5.33 0.30 -12.09
CA VAL A 241 -5.40 0.47 -13.55
C VAL A 241 -5.02 1.92 -13.93
N GLN A 242 -3.76 2.28 -13.65
CA GLN A 242 -3.29 3.66 -13.82
C GLN A 242 -3.30 4.13 -15.28
N GLN A 243 -3.14 3.23 -16.25
CA GLN A 243 -3.19 3.54 -17.67
C GLN A 243 -4.60 3.35 -18.25
N SER A 244 -5.16 2.15 -18.10
CA SER A 244 -6.51 1.82 -18.61
C SER A 244 -7.09 0.62 -17.87
N ALA A 245 -8.42 0.67 -17.64
CA ALA A 245 -9.18 -0.46 -17.09
C ALA A 245 -9.56 -1.50 -18.18
N LYS A 246 -9.35 -1.18 -19.44
CA LYS A 246 -9.68 -2.07 -20.57
C LYS A 246 -8.41 -2.59 -21.23
N SER A 247 -8.41 -3.88 -21.53
CA SER A 247 -7.38 -4.57 -22.27
C SER A 247 -7.98 -5.77 -22.98
N ASP A 248 -7.40 -6.15 -24.11
CA ASP A 248 -7.74 -7.39 -24.80
C ASP A 248 -7.04 -8.58 -24.14
N ILE A 249 -7.55 -9.79 -24.39
CA ILE A 249 -6.93 -11.02 -23.90
C ILE A 249 -6.83 -12.06 -25.02
N ASN A 250 -5.65 -12.68 -25.16
CA ASN A 250 -5.50 -13.87 -25.97
C ASN A 250 -5.81 -15.10 -25.12
N LEU A 251 -7.03 -15.63 -25.27
CA LEU A 251 -7.49 -16.80 -24.51
C LEU A 251 -6.66 -18.05 -24.80
N TRP A 252 -6.16 -18.21 -26.04
CA TRP A 252 -5.31 -19.35 -26.38
C TRP A 252 -4.02 -19.37 -25.59
N THR A 253 -3.31 -18.26 -25.51
CA THR A 253 -2.10 -18.14 -24.69
C THR A 253 -2.39 -18.39 -23.21
N MET A 254 -3.50 -17.84 -22.69
CA MET A 254 -3.93 -18.07 -21.32
C MET A 254 -4.15 -19.56 -21.04
N MET A 255 -4.85 -20.26 -21.94
CA MET A 255 -5.10 -21.70 -21.82
C MET A 255 -3.83 -22.54 -21.93
N GLN A 256 -2.98 -22.27 -22.93
CA GLN A 256 -1.72 -22.99 -23.12
C GLN A 256 -0.80 -22.90 -21.91
N LYS A 257 -0.70 -21.74 -21.31
CA LYS A 257 0.12 -21.51 -20.10
C LYS A 257 -0.62 -21.83 -18.79
N ARG A 258 -1.91 -22.16 -18.79
CA ARG A 258 -2.77 -22.42 -17.63
C ARG A 258 -2.74 -21.27 -16.61
N LEU A 259 -2.87 -20.02 -17.13
CA LEU A 259 -2.71 -18.83 -16.31
C LEU A 259 -3.89 -18.58 -15.38
N THR A 260 -3.59 -18.05 -14.20
CA THR A 260 -4.57 -17.46 -13.30
C THR A 260 -4.50 -15.93 -13.42
N ILE A 261 -5.62 -15.31 -13.75
CA ILE A 261 -5.76 -13.84 -13.82
C ILE A 261 -6.76 -13.44 -12.75
N THR A 262 -6.35 -12.56 -11.87
CA THR A 262 -7.16 -12.10 -10.74
C THR A 262 -6.88 -10.64 -10.43
N GLY A 263 -7.70 -10.03 -9.59
CA GLY A 263 -7.49 -8.67 -9.12
C GLY A 263 -8.22 -8.41 -7.81
N SER A 264 -7.89 -7.32 -7.16
CA SER A 264 -8.55 -6.93 -5.92
C SER A 264 -8.58 -5.43 -5.70
N THR A 265 -9.57 -5.01 -4.91
CA THR A 265 -9.58 -3.74 -4.19
C THR A 265 -9.67 -4.06 -2.70
N LEU A 266 -8.89 -3.38 -1.87
CA LEU A 266 -8.86 -3.67 -0.43
C LEU A 266 -9.83 -2.79 0.36
N ARG A 267 -9.98 -1.52 -0.03
CA ARG A 267 -10.73 -0.50 0.72
C ARG A 267 -12.16 -0.93 1.05
N THR A 268 -12.85 -1.56 0.09
CA THR A 268 -14.26 -1.98 0.19
C THR A 268 -14.47 -3.35 0.85
N ARG A 269 -13.39 -4.06 1.19
CA ARG A 269 -13.49 -5.35 1.90
C ARG A 269 -13.94 -5.11 3.34
N ASP A 270 -14.66 -6.08 3.89
CA ASP A 270 -15.10 -6.07 5.28
C ASP A 270 -13.91 -6.18 6.26
N ASP A 271 -14.15 -5.80 7.50
CA ASP A 271 -13.12 -5.78 8.53
C ASP A 271 -12.62 -7.17 8.91
N ASN A 272 -13.43 -8.23 8.79
CA ASN A 272 -12.98 -9.59 9.07
C ASN A 272 -11.92 -10.05 8.06
N PHE A 273 -12.13 -9.77 6.78
CA PHE A 273 -11.15 -10.06 5.73
C PHE A 273 -9.83 -9.31 5.99
N LYS A 274 -9.91 -8.02 6.34
CA LYS A 274 -8.72 -7.22 6.64
C LYS A 274 -8.05 -7.68 7.94
N ALA A 275 -8.81 -8.08 8.96
CA ALA A 275 -8.29 -8.59 10.22
C ALA A 275 -7.52 -9.91 10.05
N ASP A 276 -7.93 -10.79 9.13
CA ASP A 276 -7.15 -11.97 8.76
C ASP A 276 -5.78 -11.59 8.19
N ILE A 277 -5.73 -10.59 7.30
CA ILE A 277 -4.46 -10.03 6.80
C ILE A 277 -3.62 -9.45 7.95
N ALA A 278 -4.24 -8.65 8.84
CA ALA A 278 -3.57 -8.07 10.00
C ALA A 278 -2.92 -9.14 10.88
N SER A 279 -3.64 -10.23 11.16
CA SER A 279 -3.16 -11.38 11.92
C SER A 279 -1.94 -12.05 11.25
N LYS A 280 -2.00 -12.23 9.93
CA LYS A 280 -0.88 -12.79 9.15
C LYS A 280 0.34 -11.86 9.15
N LEU A 281 0.12 -10.54 9.03
CA LEU A 281 1.20 -9.57 9.12
C LEU A 281 1.86 -9.60 10.51
N LEU A 282 1.08 -9.62 11.58
CA LEU A 282 1.60 -9.74 12.94
C LEU A 282 2.44 -11.01 13.11
N LYS A 283 1.97 -12.13 12.57
CA LYS A 283 2.65 -13.43 12.68
C LYS A 283 3.93 -13.50 11.85
N HIS A 284 3.91 -13.02 10.62
CA HIS A 284 4.97 -13.30 9.64
C HIS A 284 5.87 -12.10 9.32
N VAL A 285 5.34 -10.87 9.43
CA VAL A 285 6.03 -9.64 9.02
C VAL A 285 6.54 -8.84 10.21
N TRP A 286 5.78 -8.76 11.30
CA TRP A 286 6.20 -8.02 12.51
C TRP A 286 7.55 -8.46 13.07
N PRO A 287 7.89 -9.75 13.15
CA PRO A 287 9.24 -10.16 13.56
C PRO A 287 10.36 -9.59 12.68
N LEU A 288 10.08 -9.39 11.38
CA LEU A 288 11.03 -8.80 10.43
C LEU A 288 11.19 -7.28 10.63
N LEU A 289 10.09 -6.59 10.96
CA LEU A 289 10.11 -5.16 11.31
C LEU A 289 10.83 -4.94 12.66
N ILE A 290 10.50 -5.73 13.68
CA ILE A 290 11.13 -5.67 15.01
C ILE A 290 12.64 -5.91 14.95
N SER A 291 13.07 -6.87 14.13
CA SER A 291 14.50 -7.15 13.96
C SER A 291 15.24 -6.14 13.04
N GLY A 292 14.51 -5.19 12.44
CA GLY A 292 15.07 -4.24 11.46
C GLY A 292 15.49 -4.87 10.14
N ARG A 293 15.12 -6.13 9.89
CA ARG A 293 15.43 -6.84 8.64
C ARG A 293 14.71 -6.24 7.44
N ILE A 294 13.52 -5.69 7.67
CA ILE A 294 12.76 -4.88 6.72
C ILE A 294 12.29 -3.60 7.40
N LYS A 295 12.08 -2.54 6.63
CA LYS A 295 11.51 -1.28 7.13
C LYS A 295 10.78 -0.53 6.03
N PRO A 296 9.77 0.30 6.36
CA PRO A 296 9.16 1.20 5.40
C PRO A 296 10.18 2.18 4.84
N ILE A 297 10.15 2.40 3.54
CA ILE A 297 11.01 3.38 2.87
C ILE A 297 10.26 4.70 2.82
N ILE A 298 10.75 5.70 3.51
CA ILE A 298 10.14 7.04 3.56
C ILE A 298 10.92 7.98 2.64
N HIS A 299 10.23 8.59 1.68
CA HIS A 299 10.80 9.57 0.77
C HIS A 299 10.88 10.96 1.39
N SER A 300 9.75 11.43 1.89
CA SER A 300 9.62 12.79 2.45
C SER A 300 8.42 12.91 3.37
N THR A 301 8.44 13.97 4.18
CA THR A 301 7.33 14.35 5.06
C THR A 301 6.83 15.75 4.69
N PHE A 302 5.52 15.99 4.90
CA PHE A 302 4.88 17.26 4.74
C PHE A 302 4.01 17.55 5.97
N ALA A 303 3.78 18.84 6.31
CA ALA A 303 2.75 19.15 7.29
C ALA A 303 1.36 18.75 6.75
N LEU A 304 0.41 18.45 7.64
CA LEU A 304 -0.97 18.11 7.23
C LEU A 304 -1.57 19.16 6.29
N ASN A 305 -1.37 20.44 6.58
CA ASN A 305 -1.87 21.54 5.77
C ASN A 305 -1.23 21.62 4.37
N ASP A 306 -0.10 20.96 4.17
CA ASP A 306 0.62 20.88 2.89
C ASP A 306 0.27 19.60 2.10
N ALA A 307 -0.80 18.91 2.46
CA ALA A 307 -1.25 17.67 1.79
C ALA A 307 -1.40 17.84 0.26
N ALA A 308 -1.75 19.03 -0.21
CA ALA A 308 -1.81 19.34 -1.65
C ALA A 308 -0.43 19.23 -2.33
N GLN A 309 0.65 19.61 -1.66
CA GLN A 309 2.02 19.50 -2.16
C GLN A 309 2.46 18.02 -2.15
N ALA A 310 2.09 17.28 -1.10
CA ALA A 310 2.33 15.84 -1.01
C ALA A 310 1.63 15.08 -2.15
N HIS A 311 0.38 15.45 -2.49
CA HIS A 311 -0.34 14.88 -3.64
C HIS A 311 0.35 15.21 -4.97
N LYS A 312 0.81 16.44 -5.20
CA LYS A 312 1.58 16.82 -6.40
C LYS A 312 2.83 15.96 -6.55
N LEU A 313 3.56 15.71 -5.46
CA LEU A 313 4.73 14.83 -5.48
C LEU A 313 4.33 13.38 -5.81
N MET A 314 3.22 12.87 -5.27
CA MET A 314 2.68 11.56 -5.62
C MET A 314 2.32 11.47 -7.12
N GLU A 315 1.69 12.50 -7.67
CA GLU A 315 1.28 12.57 -9.08
C GLU A 315 2.48 12.63 -10.03
N SER A 316 3.54 13.35 -9.66
CA SER A 316 4.76 13.44 -10.47
C SER A 316 5.52 12.12 -10.57
N SER A 317 5.21 11.15 -9.72
CA SER A 317 5.91 9.86 -9.64
C SER A 317 7.43 10.00 -9.44
N GLN A 318 7.94 11.10 -8.88
CA GLN A 318 9.38 11.30 -8.63
C GLN A 318 9.87 10.67 -7.33
N HIS A 319 8.98 10.42 -6.38
CA HIS A 319 9.30 9.82 -5.08
C HIS A 319 9.77 8.37 -5.18
N ILE A 320 10.46 7.90 -4.15
CA ILE A 320 10.81 6.49 -3.90
C ILE A 320 10.26 6.12 -2.53
N GLY A 321 9.42 5.09 -2.45
CA GLY A 321 8.76 4.68 -1.20
C GLY A 321 7.55 5.53 -0.86
N LYS A 322 7.40 5.90 0.42
CA LYS A 322 6.23 6.54 1.01
C LYS A 322 6.40 8.05 1.20
N ILE A 323 5.32 8.77 1.08
CA ILE A 323 5.16 10.17 1.45
C ILE A 323 4.28 10.20 2.69
N ILE A 324 4.68 10.95 3.74
CA ILE A 324 4.00 10.98 5.03
C ILE A 324 3.58 12.40 5.38
N LEU A 325 2.36 12.56 5.90
CA LEU A 325 1.86 13.79 6.49
C LEU A 325 2.14 13.78 8.00
N MET A 326 2.73 14.85 8.50
CA MET A 326 2.89 15.13 9.92
C MET A 326 1.63 15.84 10.41
N VAL A 327 0.84 15.19 11.26
CA VAL A 327 -0.46 15.69 11.72
C VAL A 327 -0.34 16.42 13.03
N ALA A 328 0.40 15.85 14.00
CA ALA A 328 0.72 16.51 15.26
C ALA A 328 2.21 16.82 15.31
N THR A 329 2.53 17.99 15.83
CA THR A 329 3.89 18.45 16.19
C THR A 329 4.23 18.11 17.63
#